data_a7cb6cf76db9981dfa10f372f267a7b5
#
_entry.id   a7cb6cf76db9981dfa10f372f267a7b5
#
_cell.length_a   1.000
_cell.length_b   1.000
_cell.length_c   1.000
_cell.angle_alpha   90.00
_cell.angle_beta   90.00
_cell.angle_gamma   90.00
#
_symmetry.space_group_name_H-M   'P 1'
#
loop_
_entity.id
_entity.type
_entity.pdbx_description
1 polymer ?
#
loop_
_entity_poly.entity_id
_entity_poly.type
_entity_poly.pdbx_seq_one_letter_code
_entity_poly.pdbx_strand_id
1 'polypeptide(L)'
;MLLPVVEALLRKAQDAQVRAAELEYEMQQLSHRIFLSGGMHVDVSVAARRRAERDKSVQLGRDTLAEIDSIGVQVKDLEEGLLDFPYVMDGKTVLLCWKLGESAITHWHTEEEGFAGRKPLDSRFGKTERLN
;
A
#
# COMPACT_ATOMS: atom_id res chain seq x y z
N MET A 1 -12.55 2.32 -15.67
CA MET A 1 -11.19 2.83 -15.37
C MET A 1 -10.81 2.51 -13.93
N LEU A 2 -10.43 1.26 -13.74
CA LEU A 2 -10.10 0.77 -12.39
C LEU A 2 -8.70 1.17 -11.96
N LEU A 3 -7.71 1.05 -12.85
CA LEU A 3 -6.31 1.26 -12.48
C LEU A 3 -6.01 2.65 -11.91
N PRO A 4 -6.49 3.77 -12.50
CA PRO A 4 -6.22 5.09 -11.91
C PRO A 4 -6.79 5.25 -10.51
N VAL A 5 -7.95 4.67 -10.23
CA VAL A 5 -8.57 4.72 -8.90
C VAL A 5 -7.72 3.93 -7.90
N VAL A 6 -7.31 2.73 -8.27
CA VAL A 6 -6.51 1.87 -7.39
C VAL A 6 -5.13 2.47 -7.18
N GLU A 7 -4.53 3.07 -8.21
CA GLU A 7 -3.24 3.74 -8.04
C GLU A 7 -3.34 4.91 -7.06
N ALA A 8 -4.42 5.69 -7.12
CA ALA A 8 -4.62 6.79 -6.19
C ALA A 8 -4.76 6.29 -4.75
N LEU A 9 -5.49 5.20 -4.55
CA LEU A 9 -5.62 4.57 -3.24
C LEU A 9 -4.29 4.01 -2.75
N LEU A 10 -3.52 3.39 -3.63
CA LEU A 10 -2.20 2.87 -3.28
C LEU A 10 -1.28 3.98 -2.80
N ARG A 11 -1.24 5.11 -3.51
CA ARG A 11 -0.42 6.26 -3.11
C ARG A 11 -0.86 6.83 -1.78
N LYS A 12 -2.17 6.88 -1.54
CA LYS A 12 -2.72 7.34 -0.28
C LYS A 12 -2.29 6.44 0.89
N ALA A 13 -2.30 5.12 0.67
CA ALA A 13 -1.85 4.16 1.69
C ALA A 13 -0.35 4.28 1.93
N GLN A 14 0.45 4.48 0.87
CA GLN A 14 1.89 4.69 1.00
C GLN A 14 2.19 5.95 1.79
N ASP A 15 1.51 7.05 1.48
CA ASP A 15 1.70 8.33 2.18
C ASP A 15 1.35 8.20 3.66
N ALA A 16 0.27 7.49 3.98
CA ALA A 16 -0.12 7.24 5.36
C ALA A 16 0.95 6.43 6.11
N GLN A 17 1.52 5.43 5.45
CA GLN A 17 2.58 4.61 6.04
C GLN A 17 3.84 5.46 6.32
N VAL A 18 4.23 6.28 5.36
CA VAL A 18 5.39 7.16 5.53
C VAL A 18 5.15 8.14 6.67
N ARG A 19 3.96 8.74 6.72
CA ARG A 19 3.64 9.70 7.79
C ARG A 19 3.66 9.04 9.16
N ALA A 20 3.11 7.83 9.28
CA ALA A 20 3.13 7.09 10.53
C ALA A 20 4.56 6.79 10.98
N ALA A 21 5.43 6.42 10.04
CA ALA A 21 6.84 6.14 10.35
C ALA A 21 7.58 7.40 10.79
N GLU A 22 7.32 8.54 10.15
CA GLU A 22 7.91 9.83 10.54
C GLU A 22 7.49 10.20 11.96
N LEU A 23 6.21 10.05 12.28
CA LEU A 23 5.70 10.36 13.61
C LEU A 23 6.27 9.43 14.66
N GLU A 24 6.43 8.14 14.34
CA GLU A 24 7.04 7.19 15.24
C GLU A 24 8.50 7.58 15.54
N TYR A 25 9.23 7.99 14.51
CA TYR A 25 10.60 8.47 14.67
C TYR A 25 10.65 9.70 15.56
N GLU A 26 9.76 10.69 15.33
CA GLU A 26 9.68 11.90 16.16
C GLU A 26 9.39 11.56 17.62
N MET A 27 8.50 10.60 17.86
CA MET A 27 8.16 10.14 19.22
C MET A 27 9.36 9.49 19.91
N GLN A 28 10.14 8.71 19.16
CA GLN A 28 11.36 8.10 19.70
C GLN A 28 12.38 9.15 20.07
N GLN A 29 12.53 10.17 19.22
CA GLN A 29 13.46 11.29 19.51
C GLN A 29 13.02 12.07 20.73
N LEU A 30 11.72 12.32 20.87
CA LEU A 30 11.17 13.01 22.04
C LEU A 30 11.40 12.20 23.30
N SER A 31 11.14 10.90 23.26
CA SER A 31 11.35 9.99 24.38
C SER A 31 12.81 9.98 24.82
N HIS A 32 13.74 9.98 23.86
CA HIS A 32 15.16 10.00 24.14
C HIS A 32 15.57 11.31 24.84
N ARG A 33 15.07 12.44 24.36
CA ARG A 33 15.34 13.74 24.97
C ARG A 33 14.80 13.83 26.41
N ILE A 34 13.61 13.29 26.60
CA ILE A 34 13.01 13.24 27.95
C ILE A 34 13.90 12.42 28.89
N PHE A 35 14.38 11.28 28.43
CA PHE A 35 15.27 10.43 29.20
C PHE A 35 16.57 11.16 29.57
N LEU A 36 17.19 11.82 28.60
CA LEU A 36 18.45 12.58 28.85
C LEU A 36 18.28 13.74 29.78
N SER A 37 17.10 14.34 29.83
CA SER A 37 16.82 15.47 30.73
C SER A 37 16.37 15.03 32.12
N GLY A 38 16.35 13.73 32.39
CA GLY A 38 15.86 13.19 33.67
C GLY A 38 14.35 13.33 33.83
N GLY A 39 13.63 13.50 32.73
CA GLY A 39 12.17 13.66 32.77
C GLY A 39 11.65 15.02 33.17
N MET A 40 12.53 16.00 33.35
CA MET A 40 12.16 17.29 33.93
C MET A 40 11.40 18.22 32.96
N HIS A 41 11.54 18.02 31.66
CA HIS A 41 10.94 18.87 30.63
C HIS A 41 10.05 18.08 29.71
N VAL A 42 9.07 17.38 30.29
CA VAL A 42 8.11 16.58 29.52
C VAL A 42 6.95 17.45 29.09
N ASP A 43 6.80 17.67 27.78
CA ASP A 43 5.58 18.27 27.27
C ASP A 43 4.62 17.15 26.92
N VAL A 44 3.76 16.79 27.87
CA VAL A 44 2.80 15.70 27.71
C VAL A 44 1.84 15.97 26.55
N SER A 45 1.49 17.24 26.32
CA SER A 45 0.56 17.58 25.26
C SER A 45 1.17 17.37 23.86
N VAL A 46 2.47 17.63 23.70
CA VAL A 46 3.17 17.37 22.45
C VAL A 46 3.21 15.86 22.18
N ALA A 47 3.59 15.08 23.21
CA ALA A 47 3.64 13.63 23.08
C ALA A 47 2.26 13.04 22.73
N ALA A 48 1.21 13.52 23.38
CA ALA A 48 -0.15 13.06 23.12
C ALA A 48 -0.60 13.39 21.70
N ARG A 49 -0.28 14.59 21.21
CA ARG A 49 -0.62 14.98 19.84
C ARG A 49 0.10 14.12 18.81
N ARG A 50 1.40 13.85 19.01
CA ARG A 50 2.17 12.99 18.08
C ARG A 50 1.60 11.59 18.04
N ARG A 51 1.23 11.05 19.20
CA ARG A 51 0.62 9.72 19.26
C ARG A 51 -0.72 9.70 18.53
N ALA A 52 -1.57 10.70 18.74
CA ALA A 52 -2.86 10.79 18.07
C ALA A 52 -2.71 10.91 16.56
N GLU A 53 -1.77 11.73 16.08
CA GLU A 53 -1.49 11.87 14.67
C GLU A 53 -0.99 10.54 14.06
N ARG A 54 -0.09 9.85 14.78
CA ARG A 54 0.41 8.55 14.33
C ARG A 54 -0.73 7.54 14.22
N ASP A 55 -1.56 7.44 15.26
CA ASP A 55 -2.67 6.49 15.27
C ASP A 55 -3.66 6.78 14.13
N LYS A 56 -3.90 8.06 13.86
CA LYS A 56 -4.76 8.49 12.77
C LYS A 56 -4.17 8.08 11.42
N SER A 57 -2.86 8.25 11.24
CA SER A 57 -2.18 7.86 9.99
C SER A 57 -2.18 6.35 9.80
N VAL A 58 -1.96 5.59 10.87
CA VAL A 58 -2.03 4.12 10.82
C VAL A 58 -3.44 3.67 10.42
N GLN A 59 -4.46 4.29 11.03
CA GLN A 59 -5.85 3.94 10.71
C GLN A 59 -6.20 4.30 9.26
N LEU A 60 -5.75 5.45 8.80
CA LEU A 60 -5.96 5.85 7.40
C LEU A 60 -5.35 4.84 6.43
N GLY A 61 -4.14 4.36 6.73
CA GLY A 61 -3.48 3.35 5.93
C GLY A 61 -4.27 2.04 5.91
N ARG A 62 -4.74 1.59 7.06
CA ARG A 62 -5.54 0.37 7.17
C ARG A 62 -6.85 0.48 6.41
N ASP A 63 -7.55 1.59 6.57
CA ASP A 63 -8.83 1.82 5.90
C ASP A 63 -8.65 1.86 4.39
N THR A 64 -7.58 2.49 3.92
CA THR A 64 -7.28 2.59 2.50
C THR A 64 -6.94 1.22 1.90
N LEU A 65 -6.15 0.42 2.61
CA LEU A 65 -5.84 -0.95 2.17
C LEU A 65 -7.10 -1.81 2.15
N ALA A 66 -7.99 -1.65 3.13
CA ALA A 66 -9.27 -2.36 3.15
C ALA A 66 -10.14 -1.96 1.96
N GLU A 67 -10.10 -0.69 1.57
CA GLU A 67 -10.84 -0.21 0.41
C GLU A 67 -10.32 -0.86 -0.88
N ILE A 68 -9.00 -0.94 -1.04
CA ILE A 68 -8.38 -1.62 -2.18
C ILE A 68 -8.81 -3.09 -2.21
N ASP A 69 -8.75 -3.76 -1.06
CA ASP A 69 -9.16 -5.15 -0.94
C ASP A 69 -10.63 -5.34 -1.32
N SER A 70 -11.49 -4.41 -0.92
CA SER A 70 -12.94 -4.47 -1.21
C SER A 70 -13.23 -4.38 -2.71
N ILE A 71 -12.35 -3.80 -3.49
CA ILE A 71 -12.46 -3.72 -4.95
C ILE A 71 -12.04 -5.06 -5.58
N GLY A 72 -11.37 -5.92 -4.83
CA GLY A 72 -10.90 -7.22 -5.29
C GLY A 72 -9.45 -7.23 -5.71
N VAL A 73 -8.72 -6.14 -5.47
CA VAL A 73 -7.30 -6.02 -5.81
C VAL A 73 -6.46 -6.41 -4.61
N GLN A 74 -5.38 -7.16 -4.84
CA GLN A 74 -4.47 -7.58 -3.79
C GLN A 74 -3.21 -6.73 -3.80
N VAL A 75 -2.88 -6.14 -2.65
CA VAL A 75 -1.62 -5.42 -2.48
C VAL A 75 -0.57 -6.44 -2.04
N LYS A 76 0.38 -6.74 -2.91
CA LYS A 76 1.44 -7.71 -2.63
C LYS A 76 2.62 -7.09 -1.90
N ASP A 77 2.94 -5.86 -2.24
CA ASP A 77 4.02 -5.12 -1.60
C ASP A 77 3.64 -3.64 -1.63
N LEU A 78 3.34 -3.09 -0.48
CA LEU A 78 2.91 -1.68 -0.40
C LEU A 78 4.07 -0.74 -0.70
N GLU A 79 5.25 -1.03 -0.20
CA GLU A 79 6.42 -0.17 -0.37
C GLU A 79 6.83 -0.08 -1.84
N GLU A 80 6.92 -1.24 -2.52
CA GLU A 80 7.28 -1.31 -3.93
C GLU A 80 6.12 -0.94 -4.85
N GLY A 81 4.88 -0.99 -4.34
CA GLY A 81 3.71 -0.69 -5.14
C GLY A 81 3.32 -1.83 -6.08
N LEU A 82 3.39 -3.07 -5.60
CA LEU A 82 3.02 -4.25 -6.38
C LEU A 82 1.56 -4.63 -6.11
N LEU A 83 0.77 -4.70 -7.17
CA LEU A 83 -0.65 -5.06 -7.10
C LEU A 83 -0.93 -6.26 -8.00
N ASP A 84 -1.85 -7.11 -7.54
CA ASP A 84 -2.37 -8.23 -8.33
C ASP A 84 -3.88 -8.08 -8.48
N PHE A 85 -4.34 -8.20 -9.73
CA PHE A 85 -5.75 -8.12 -10.10
C PHE A 85 -6.21 -9.52 -10.50
N PRO A 86 -7.04 -10.18 -9.69
CA PRO A 86 -7.53 -11.52 -10.04
C PRO A 86 -8.31 -11.51 -11.35
N TYR A 87 -8.05 -12.51 -12.18
CA TYR A 87 -8.69 -12.67 -13.47
C TYR A 87 -8.94 -14.15 -13.74
N VAL A 88 -10.16 -14.49 -14.15
CA VAL A 88 -10.50 -15.87 -14.44
C VAL A 88 -10.21 -16.16 -15.91
N MET A 89 -9.38 -17.15 -16.16
CA MET A 89 -8.98 -17.59 -17.49
C MET A 89 -9.12 -19.11 -17.56
N ASP A 90 -9.96 -19.59 -18.48
CA ASP A 90 -10.20 -21.04 -18.66
C ASP A 90 -10.59 -21.74 -17.35
N GLY A 91 -11.43 -21.10 -16.55
CA GLY A 91 -11.89 -21.66 -15.29
C GLY A 91 -10.89 -21.59 -14.15
N LYS A 92 -9.73 -20.99 -14.37
CA LYS A 92 -8.70 -20.84 -13.34
C LYS A 92 -8.45 -19.38 -13.06
N THR A 93 -8.18 -19.05 -11.81
CA THR A 93 -7.81 -17.70 -11.43
C THR A 93 -6.32 -17.50 -11.64
N VAL A 94 -5.99 -16.47 -12.40
CA VAL A 94 -4.62 -15.97 -12.55
C VAL A 94 -4.58 -14.54 -12.03
N LEU A 95 -3.39 -13.99 -11.87
CA LEU A 95 -3.22 -12.67 -11.32
C LEU A 95 -2.59 -11.76 -12.37
N LEU A 96 -3.29 -10.66 -12.68
CA LEU A 96 -2.74 -9.63 -13.56
C LEU A 96 -1.89 -8.73 -12.69
N CYS A 97 -0.65 -8.57 -13.04
CA CYS A 97 0.35 -7.97 -12.19
C CYS A 97 0.68 -6.55 -12.66
N TRP A 98 0.72 -5.63 -11.72
CA TRP A 98 1.04 -4.23 -11.99
C TRP A 98 2.01 -3.70 -10.92
N LYS A 99 2.95 -2.92 -11.39
CA LYS A 99 3.90 -2.25 -10.49
C LYS A 99 3.77 -0.73 -10.66
N LEU A 100 3.84 -0.01 -9.56
CA LEU A 100 3.77 1.46 -9.57
C LEU A 100 4.81 2.02 -10.56
N GLY A 101 4.33 2.87 -11.45
CA GLY A 101 5.13 3.45 -12.53
C GLY A 101 4.80 2.87 -13.90
N GLU A 102 4.17 1.70 -13.97
CA GLU A 102 3.72 1.14 -15.24
C GLU A 102 2.44 1.85 -15.69
N SER A 103 2.35 2.15 -16.98
CA SER A 103 1.21 2.91 -17.50
C SER A 103 -0.05 2.07 -17.67
N ALA A 104 0.11 0.75 -17.77
CA ALA A 104 -0.99 -0.19 -17.96
C ALA A 104 -0.60 -1.56 -17.43
N ILE A 105 -1.60 -2.44 -17.26
CA ILE A 105 -1.36 -3.82 -16.87
C ILE A 105 -0.90 -4.57 -18.12
N THR A 106 0.32 -5.09 -18.09
CA THR A 106 0.93 -5.75 -19.24
C THR A 106 1.41 -7.18 -18.97
N HIS A 107 1.34 -7.63 -17.72
CA HIS A 107 1.88 -8.93 -17.32
C HIS A 107 0.90 -9.68 -16.41
N TRP A 108 1.10 -10.99 -16.33
CA TRP A 108 0.32 -11.86 -15.45
C TRP A 108 1.21 -12.96 -14.88
N HIS A 109 0.73 -13.60 -13.81
CA HIS A 109 1.36 -14.79 -13.24
C HIS A 109 0.28 -15.67 -12.62
N THR A 110 0.62 -16.93 -12.34
CA THR A 110 -0.28 -17.83 -11.62
C THR A 110 -0.21 -17.51 -10.12
N GLU A 111 -1.15 -18.07 -9.36
CA GLU A 111 -1.17 -17.86 -7.92
C GLU A 111 0.08 -18.39 -7.20
N GLU A 112 0.70 -19.44 -7.75
CA GLU A 112 1.91 -20.03 -7.17
C GLU A 112 3.18 -19.28 -7.56
N GLU A 113 3.18 -18.61 -8.72
CA GLU A 113 4.32 -17.81 -9.15
C GLU A 113 4.24 -16.44 -8.49
N GLY A 114 5.35 -15.80 -8.27
CA GLY A 114 5.36 -14.43 -7.79
C GLY A 114 5.62 -13.45 -8.92
N PHE A 115 5.90 -12.21 -8.55
CA PHE A 115 6.22 -11.13 -9.50
C PHE A 115 7.34 -11.54 -10.45
N ALA A 116 8.36 -12.26 -9.95
CA ALA A 116 9.49 -12.68 -10.75
C ALA A 116 9.11 -13.66 -11.87
N GLY A 117 8.00 -14.37 -11.72
CA GLY A 117 7.52 -15.32 -12.74
C GLY A 117 6.52 -14.72 -13.71
N ARG A 118 6.33 -13.41 -13.72
CA ARG A 118 5.32 -12.77 -14.54
C ARG A 118 5.62 -12.89 -16.04
N LYS A 119 4.55 -13.01 -16.82
CA LYS A 119 4.60 -13.21 -18.27
C LYS A 119 3.84 -12.08 -18.97
N PRO A 120 4.21 -11.71 -20.19
CA PRO A 120 3.43 -10.72 -20.94
C PRO A 120 2.02 -11.22 -21.21
N LEU A 121 1.06 -10.31 -21.20
CA LEU A 121 -0.31 -10.60 -21.57
C LEU A 121 -0.35 -11.05 -23.03
N ASP A 122 -1.28 -11.96 -23.34
CA ASP A 122 -1.46 -12.49 -24.69
C ASP A 122 -2.93 -12.44 -25.08
N SER A 123 -3.26 -13.02 -26.25
CA SER A 123 -4.62 -12.96 -26.80
C SER A 123 -5.70 -13.58 -25.92
N ARG A 124 -5.32 -14.43 -24.95
CA ARG A 124 -6.27 -15.08 -24.04
C ARG A 124 -6.93 -14.08 -23.08
N PHE A 125 -6.30 -12.93 -22.87
CA PHE A 125 -6.80 -11.90 -21.92
C PHE A 125 -7.76 -10.91 -22.58
N GLY A 126 -7.93 -10.98 -23.89
CA GLY A 126 -8.86 -10.15 -24.62
C GLY A 126 -8.61 -8.65 -24.43
N LYS A 127 -9.66 -7.91 -24.09
CA LYS A 127 -9.58 -6.46 -23.95
C LYS A 127 -9.16 -6.07 -22.54
N THR A 128 -7.87 -6.25 -22.26
CA THR A 128 -7.33 -5.95 -20.94
C THR A 128 -7.40 -4.46 -20.58
N GLU A 129 -7.54 -3.58 -21.57
CA GLU A 129 -7.71 -2.14 -21.35
C GLU A 129 -8.91 -1.83 -20.47
N ARG A 130 -9.89 -2.71 -20.38
CA ARG A 130 -11.06 -2.53 -19.52
C ARG A 130 -10.70 -2.50 -18.04
N LEU A 131 -9.55 -3.06 -17.68
CA LEU A 131 -9.08 -3.09 -16.30
C LEU A 131 -8.35 -1.81 -15.92
N ASN A 132 -7.98 -1.02 -16.90
CA ASN A 132 -7.29 0.24 -16.68
C ASN A 132 -8.29 1.39 -16.54
#